data_98453c017adeb8c234a5008ba24435db
#
_entry.id   98453c017adeb8c234a5008ba24435db
#
_cell.length_a   1.000
_cell.length_b   1.000
_cell.length_c   1.000
_cell.angle_alpha   90.00
_cell.angle_beta   90.00
_cell.angle_gamma   90.00
#
_symmetry.space_group_name_H-M   'P 1'
#
loop_
_entity.id
_entity.type
_entity.pdbx_description
1 polymer ?
#
loop_
_entity_poly.entity_id
_entity_poly.type
_entity_poly.pdbx_seq_one_letter_code
_entity_poly.pdbx_strand_id
1 'polypeptide(L)'
;MPNEKNPTRRAAIVAGGLGVGAAGLAALNGRGGGHNGNHSSGNGSGARPSQPAPASSRMPVVYLPHGGGPWPFVDLGFDPKEMAPLADYLRSVAAVPRQAPKALLVISAHWEEDVPTVMTAAHPPMLYDYYGFPPESYQITWPAPGDPTLAARVRQLLGAAGIDSAEDAKRGFDHGTFVPLKLAYPDADVPAVQLSLRRGLDPEQHLAIGRAIAPLRDEGVFIVGSGMSFHNLRAFRDPRARPISEEFDAWLRESAVLPQGPRDGRLIDWQLAPQARLCHPREEHLLPLMVIAGAAGADRGTVGYGSVAMGVRLSSYHFG
;
A
#
# COMPACT_ATOMS: atom_id res chain seq x y z
N MET A 1 27.05 45.04 -2.67
CA MET A 1 28.18 44.98 -3.62
C MET A 1 29.05 43.78 -3.27
N PRO A 2 29.67 43.11 -4.21
CA PRO A 2 29.02 42.28 -5.26
C PRO A 2 29.52 40.83 -5.26
N ASN A 3 28.75 39.96 -5.93
CA ASN A 3 29.21 39.18 -7.11
C ASN A 3 30.19 38.02 -6.82
N GLU A 4 30.08 36.86 -7.35
CA GLU A 4 29.96 36.32 -8.71
C GLU A 4 29.81 34.81 -8.71
N LYS A 5 29.05 34.27 -9.50
CA LYS A 5 29.14 33.54 -10.80
C LYS A 5 29.07 32.04 -10.71
N ASN A 6 28.05 31.59 -11.40
CA ASN A 6 27.83 30.25 -11.97
C ASN A 6 28.93 29.90 -13.01
N PRO A 7 29.24 28.61 -13.20
CA PRO A 7 29.17 28.11 -14.56
C PRO A 7 28.50 26.77 -14.74
N THR A 8 27.55 26.79 -15.66
CA THR A 8 27.08 25.74 -16.58
C THR A 8 28.17 24.71 -16.95
N ARG A 9 27.82 23.39 -16.89
CA ARG A 9 28.44 22.40 -17.76
C ARG A 9 27.35 21.57 -18.45
N ARG A 10 27.30 21.75 -19.77
CA ARG A 10 26.72 20.83 -20.76
C ARG A 10 27.64 19.60 -20.93
N ALA A 11 27.07 18.43 -21.08
CA ALA A 11 27.64 17.29 -21.80
C ALA A 11 26.46 16.42 -22.18
N ALA A 12 26.12 16.34 -23.38
CA ALA A 12 26.63 15.57 -24.53
C ALA A 12 25.92 14.20 -24.61
N ILE A 13 25.02 14.19 -25.59
CA ILE A 13 24.32 13.02 -26.16
C ILE A 13 25.35 12.15 -26.89
N VAL A 14 25.34 10.86 -26.62
CA VAL A 14 25.92 9.85 -27.52
C VAL A 14 24.83 8.87 -27.86
N ALA A 15 24.47 8.88 -29.15
CA ALA A 15 23.63 7.92 -29.81
C ALA A 15 24.53 6.82 -30.42
N GLY A 16 24.04 5.59 -30.35
CA GLY A 16 24.54 4.43 -31.10
C GLY A 16 23.83 3.19 -30.60
N GLY A 17 23.19 2.36 -31.33
CA GLY A 17 23.22 1.97 -32.72
C GLY A 17 22.68 0.55 -32.76
N LEU A 18 21.80 0.31 -33.68
CA LEU A 18 21.04 -0.90 -34.01
C LEU A 18 21.87 -2.21 -34.05
N GLY A 19 21.26 -3.31 -33.57
CA GLY A 19 21.69 -4.67 -33.86
C GLY A 19 20.49 -5.61 -33.93
N VAL A 20 20.00 -5.84 -35.15
CA VAL A 20 18.99 -6.85 -35.52
C VAL A 20 19.69 -8.21 -35.68
N GLY A 21 19.12 -9.25 -35.10
CA GLY A 21 19.52 -10.63 -35.30
C GLY A 21 18.34 -11.58 -35.17
N ALA A 22 17.78 -11.95 -36.34
CA ALA A 22 16.79 -13.02 -36.48
C ALA A 22 17.48 -14.32 -36.89
N ALA A 23 16.90 -15.45 -36.53
CA ALA A 23 16.93 -16.82 -37.09
C ALA A 23 17.04 -17.84 -35.93
N GLY A 24 16.35 -18.96 -35.89
CA GLY A 24 15.57 -19.67 -36.90
C GLY A 24 14.93 -20.90 -36.29
N LEU A 25 13.86 -21.34 -36.87
CA LEU A 25 13.13 -22.59 -36.65
C LEU A 25 13.96 -23.85 -36.85
N ALA A 26 13.69 -24.91 -36.06
CA ALA A 26 13.83 -26.28 -36.49
C ALA A 26 12.79 -27.19 -35.85
N ALA A 27 11.86 -27.68 -36.62
CA ALA A 27 10.97 -28.79 -36.31
C ALA A 27 11.64 -30.10 -36.73
N LEU A 28 11.49 -31.15 -35.92
CA LEU A 28 11.69 -32.52 -36.37
C LEU A 28 10.62 -33.45 -35.75
N ASN A 29 9.87 -34.02 -36.71
CA ASN A 29 8.96 -35.15 -36.49
C ASN A 29 9.76 -36.45 -36.34
N GLY A 30 9.27 -37.38 -35.52
CA GLY A 30 9.69 -38.76 -35.46
C GLY A 30 8.57 -39.69 -35.00
N ARG A 31 8.01 -40.47 -35.93
CA ARG A 31 7.02 -41.52 -35.73
C ARG A 31 7.68 -42.87 -35.36
N GLY A 32 6.92 -43.73 -34.66
CA GLY A 32 7.06 -45.18 -34.60
C GLY A 32 6.65 -45.68 -33.19
N GLY A 33 5.66 -46.42 -32.88
CA GLY A 33 5.12 -47.60 -33.48
C GLY A 33 5.45 -48.84 -32.62
N GLY A 34 4.45 -49.51 -31.98
CA GLY A 34 4.66 -50.83 -31.38
C GLY A 34 3.70 -51.20 -30.22
N HIS A 35 2.78 -52.09 -30.53
CA HIS A 35 1.87 -52.85 -29.67
C HIS A 35 2.57 -53.64 -28.55
N ASN A 36 2.02 -53.77 -27.34
CA ASN A 36 1.50 -55.05 -26.84
C ASN A 36 0.71 -54.85 -25.55
N GLY A 37 -0.42 -55.51 -25.47
CA GLY A 37 -1.30 -55.53 -24.35
C GLY A 37 -0.80 -56.43 -23.18
N ASN A 38 -1.24 -56.12 -22.01
CA ASN A 38 -1.47 -57.10 -20.97
C ASN A 38 -2.58 -56.61 -20.02
N HIS A 39 -3.61 -57.41 -19.87
CA HIS A 39 -4.67 -57.28 -18.89
C HIS A 39 -4.15 -57.56 -17.49
N SER A 40 -4.35 -56.65 -16.55
CA SER A 40 -4.46 -57.03 -15.16
C SER A 40 -5.46 -56.13 -14.44
N SER A 41 -6.49 -56.75 -13.96
CA SER A 41 -7.51 -56.25 -13.06
C SER A 41 -6.84 -55.75 -11.78
N GLY A 42 -7.01 -54.46 -11.46
CA GLY A 42 -6.51 -53.84 -10.23
C GLY A 42 -7.53 -52.89 -9.65
N ASN A 43 -8.03 -53.25 -8.54
CA ASN A 43 -8.81 -52.54 -7.52
C ASN A 43 -8.94 -51.02 -7.69
N GLY A 44 -10.17 -50.58 -7.87
CA GLY A 44 -10.54 -49.17 -7.79
C GLY A 44 -10.43 -48.64 -6.35
N SER A 45 -9.28 -48.10 -6.00
CA SER A 45 -9.17 -47.18 -4.86
C SER A 45 -9.78 -45.87 -5.28
N GLY A 46 -11.03 -45.62 -4.85
CA GLY A 46 -11.66 -44.34 -4.97
C GLY A 46 -10.80 -43.27 -4.29
N ALA A 47 -10.12 -42.45 -5.08
CA ALA A 47 -9.48 -41.27 -4.57
C ALA A 47 -10.58 -40.37 -3.97
N ARG A 48 -10.57 -40.23 -2.64
CA ARG A 48 -11.36 -39.19 -1.98
C ARG A 48 -10.99 -37.83 -2.64
N PRO A 49 -11.98 -37.03 -3.00
CA PRO A 49 -11.69 -35.66 -3.45
C PRO A 49 -10.85 -35.01 -2.34
N SER A 50 -9.68 -34.48 -2.72
CA SER A 50 -8.81 -33.74 -1.81
C SER A 50 -9.63 -32.60 -1.25
N GLN A 51 -9.81 -32.58 0.07
CA GLN A 51 -10.39 -31.44 0.75
C GLN A 51 -9.56 -30.20 0.36
N PRO A 52 -10.19 -29.08 0.01
CA PRO A 52 -9.46 -27.85 -0.23
C PRO A 52 -8.59 -27.57 1.00
N ALA A 53 -7.32 -27.19 0.77
CA ALA A 53 -6.43 -26.82 1.84
C ALA A 53 -7.12 -25.77 2.72
N PRO A 54 -6.97 -25.84 4.07
CA PRO A 54 -7.58 -24.85 4.95
C PRO A 54 -7.14 -23.46 4.46
N ALA A 55 -8.12 -22.56 4.30
CA ALA A 55 -7.85 -21.18 3.92
C ALA A 55 -6.79 -20.62 4.87
N SER A 56 -5.76 -20.00 4.33
CA SER A 56 -4.68 -19.40 5.11
C SER A 56 -5.26 -18.54 6.24
N SER A 57 -4.84 -18.78 7.47
CA SER A 57 -5.18 -17.92 8.62
C SER A 57 -4.41 -16.60 8.62
N ARG A 58 -3.52 -16.44 7.63
CA ARG A 58 -2.67 -15.26 7.49
C ARG A 58 -3.51 -14.04 7.12
N MET A 59 -3.32 -12.92 7.84
CA MET A 59 -4.02 -11.68 7.56
C MET A 59 -3.63 -11.12 6.20
N PRO A 60 -4.58 -10.59 5.41
CA PRO A 60 -4.27 -9.77 4.25
C PRO A 60 -3.56 -8.48 4.66
N VAL A 61 -3.08 -7.73 3.68
CA VAL A 61 -2.61 -6.36 3.88
C VAL A 61 -3.26 -5.45 2.85
N VAL A 62 -3.51 -4.19 3.21
CA VAL A 62 -4.18 -3.25 2.31
C VAL A 62 -3.44 -1.92 2.25
N TYR A 63 -3.41 -1.33 1.05
CA TYR A 63 -3.13 0.09 0.86
C TYR A 63 -4.44 0.77 0.48
N LEU A 64 -4.78 1.87 1.15
CA LEU A 64 -6.03 2.57 0.96
C LEU A 64 -5.86 4.09 0.86
N PRO A 65 -6.69 4.79 0.06
CA PRO A 65 -6.78 6.24 0.06
C PRO A 65 -7.62 6.70 1.25
N HIS A 66 -7.04 7.54 2.13
CA HIS A 66 -7.73 8.04 3.33
C HIS A 66 -8.67 9.22 3.06
N GLY A 67 -8.65 9.81 1.86
CA GLY A 67 -9.44 10.98 1.54
C GLY A 67 -8.75 12.30 1.89
N GLY A 68 -9.51 13.37 2.05
CA GLY A 68 -8.98 14.72 2.31
C GLY A 68 -9.39 15.25 3.67
N GLY A 69 -8.43 15.39 4.60
CA GLY A 69 -8.67 15.97 5.92
C GLY A 69 -9.82 15.31 6.68
N PRO A 70 -10.80 16.08 7.22
CA PRO A 70 -11.90 15.55 8.03
C PRO A 70 -13.03 14.89 7.22
N TRP A 71 -12.92 14.80 5.86
CA TRP A 71 -13.92 14.08 5.07
C TRP A 71 -13.96 12.59 5.49
N PRO A 72 -15.12 11.91 5.57
CA PRO A 72 -16.47 12.37 5.21
C PRO A 72 -17.29 12.93 6.38
N PHE A 73 -16.68 13.18 7.52
CA PHE A 73 -17.38 13.59 8.73
C PHE A 73 -17.78 15.07 8.71
N VAL A 74 -17.18 15.83 7.82
CA VAL A 74 -17.48 17.24 7.59
C VAL A 74 -17.67 17.47 6.10
N ASP A 75 -18.66 18.25 5.71
CA ASP A 75 -18.89 18.62 4.32
C ASP A 75 -17.81 19.61 3.85
N LEU A 76 -17.00 19.18 2.90
CA LEU A 76 -15.93 19.95 2.28
C LEU A 76 -16.29 20.45 0.86
N GLY A 77 -17.56 20.33 0.48
CA GLY A 77 -18.04 20.74 -0.86
C GLY A 77 -17.50 19.87 -1.99
N PHE A 78 -17.18 18.61 -1.74
CA PHE A 78 -16.91 17.62 -2.79
C PHE A 78 -18.22 17.11 -3.40
N ASP A 79 -18.17 16.66 -4.65
CA ASP A 79 -19.34 16.01 -5.27
C ASP A 79 -19.64 14.69 -4.53
N PRO A 80 -20.82 14.55 -3.91
CA PRO A 80 -21.19 13.34 -3.19
C PRO A 80 -21.18 12.09 -4.09
N LYS A 81 -21.47 12.22 -5.39
CA LYS A 81 -21.47 11.08 -6.33
C LYS A 81 -20.06 10.56 -6.59
N GLU A 82 -19.04 11.43 -6.58
CA GLU A 82 -17.65 11.01 -6.67
C GLU A 82 -17.12 10.43 -5.35
N MET A 83 -17.59 10.96 -4.22
CA MET A 83 -17.05 10.62 -2.90
C MET A 83 -17.74 9.40 -2.25
N ALA A 84 -19.00 9.13 -2.56
CA ALA A 84 -19.73 8.00 -1.98
C ALA A 84 -19.04 6.64 -2.24
N PRO A 85 -18.55 6.32 -3.45
CA PRO A 85 -17.85 5.05 -3.68
C PRO A 85 -16.59 4.89 -2.82
N LEU A 86 -15.87 5.98 -2.51
CA LEU A 86 -14.71 5.93 -1.62
C LEU A 86 -15.15 5.67 -0.17
N ALA A 87 -16.19 6.34 0.30
CA ALA A 87 -16.73 6.12 1.64
C ALA A 87 -17.23 4.68 1.82
N ASP A 88 -17.92 4.13 0.84
CA ASP A 88 -18.45 2.76 0.85
C ASP A 88 -17.31 1.74 0.83
N TYR A 89 -16.28 1.99 0.04
CA TYR A 89 -15.07 1.18 0.05
C TYR A 89 -14.42 1.19 1.45
N LEU A 90 -14.19 2.36 2.05
CA LEU A 90 -13.57 2.47 3.37
C LEU A 90 -14.37 1.74 4.45
N ARG A 91 -15.71 1.79 4.41
CA ARG A 91 -16.59 0.99 5.29
C ARG A 91 -16.41 -0.51 5.08
N SER A 92 -16.13 -0.93 3.86
CA SER A 92 -15.95 -2.36 3.54
C SER A 92 -14.59 -2.94 3.95
N VAL A 93 -13.61 -2.11 4.32
CA VAL A 93 -12.25 -2.54 4.63
C VAL A 93 -12.19 -3.53 5.79
N ALA A 94 -13.08 -3.40 6.79
CA ALA A 94 -13.16 -4.36 7.90
C ALA A 94 -13.55 -5.79 7.47
N ALA A 95 -14.16 -5.95 6.30
CA ALA A 95 -14.53 -7.25 5.74
C ALA A 95 -13.42 -7.88 4.85
N VAL A 96 -12.30 -7.20 4.64
CA VAL A 96 -11.17 -7.74 3.85
C VAL A 96 -10.51 -8.92 4.55
N PRO A 97 -10.21 -8.88 5.87
CA PRO A 97 -9.77 -10.05 6.60
C PRO A 97 -10.88 -11.10 6.72
N ARG A 98 -10.54 -12.38 6.48
CA ARG A 98 -11.49 -13.50 6.62
C ARG A 98 -11.86 -13.81 8.08
N GLN A 99 -11.11 -13.28 9.02
CA GLN A 99 -11.32 -13.39 10.47
C GLN A 99 -11.05 -12.02 11.09
N ALA A 100 -11.66 -11.74 12.23
CA ALA A 100 -11.44 -10.50 12.94
C ALA A 100 -9.96 -10.34 13.31
N PRO A 101 -9.35 -9.19 13.02
CA PRO A 101 -7.98 -8.92 13.42
C PRO A 101 -7.88 -8.77 14.93
N LYS A 102 -6.76 -9.22 15.51
CA LYS A 102 -6.44 -8.98 16.93
C LYS A 102 -6.02 -7.55 17.18
N ALA A 103 -5.38 -6.93 16.18
CA ALA A 103 -4.94 -5.53 16.22
C ALA A 103 -4.72 -5.01 14.79
N LEU A 104 -4.65 -3.68 14.67
CA LEU A 104 -4.34 -2.96 13.44
C LEU A 104 -2.93 -2.36 13.55
N LEU A 105 -2.11 -2.52 12.51
CA LEU A 105 -0.87 -1.76 12.35
C LEU A 105 -1.03 -0.82 11.16
N VAL A 106 -0.97 0.49 11.40
CA VAL A 106 -1.22 1.50 10.38
C VAL A 106 0.07 2.23 10.02
N ILE A 107 0.42 2.22 8.76
CA ILE A 107 1.50 3.03 8.19
C ILE A 107 0.86 4.28 7.61
N SER A 108 1.00 5.42 8.29
CA SER A 108 0.39 6.67 7.85
C SER A 108 1.36 7.53 7.05
N ALA A 109 0.88 8.08 5.92
CA ALA A 109 1.60 9.07 5.13
C ALA A 109 1.87 10.40 5.88
N HIS A 110 1.18 10.62 7.00
CA HIS A 110 1.24 11.85 7.79
C HIS A 110 2.24 11.80 8.95
N TRP A 111 3.07 10.78 9.02
CA TRP A 111 4.09 10.66 10.04
C TRP A 111 5.44 10.23 9.47
N GLU A 112 6.42 11.10 9.58
CA GLU A 112 7.78 10.88 9.08
C GLU A 112 8.81 11.12 10.18
N GLU A 113 9.72 10.15 10.38
CA GLU A 113 10.80 10.22 11.35
C GLU A 113 12.14 9.78 10.73
N ASP A 114 13.24 10.07 11.39
CA ASP A 114 14.59 9.73 10.89
C ASP A 114 14.80 8.21 10.80
N VAL A 115 14.17 7.47 11.70
CA VAL A 115 14.04 6.01 11.67
C VAL A 115 12.56 5.62 11.83
N PRO A 116 12.13 4.43 11.37
CA PRO A 116 10.78 3.95 11.63
C PRO A 116 10.46 4.03 13.12
N THR A 117 9.46 4.85 13.47
CA THR A 117 9.07 5.12 14.85
C THR A 117 7.68 4.55 15.10
N VAL A 118 7.54 3.85 16.21
CA VAL A 118 6.30 3.16 16.58
C VAL A 118 5.59 3.92 17.69
N MET A 119 4.29 4.16 17.52
CA MET A 119 3.43 4.71 18.57
C MET A 119 3.24 3.67 19.68
N THR A 120 3.53 4.05 20.93
CA THR A 120 3.46 3.15 22.10
C THR A 120 2.43 3.57 23.14
N ALA A 121 1.66 4.64 22.90
CA ALA A 121 0.60 5.08 23.82
C ALA A 121 -0.47 3.98 23.97
N ALA A 122 -0.85 3.64 25.19
CA ALA A 122 -1.97 2.71 25.46
C ALA A 122 -3.35 3.35 25.20
N HIS A 123 -3.43 4.67 25.30
CA HIS A 123 -4.62 5.47 25.01
C HIS A 123 -4.23 6.66 24.14
N PRO A 124 -4.04 6.45 22.82
CA PRO A 124 -3.59 7.50 21.93
C PRO A 124 -4.62 8.62 21.81
N PRO A 125 -4.24 9.91 21.91
CA PRO A 125 -5.13 11.00 21.61
C PRO A 125 -5.40 11.12 20.11
N MET A 126 -6.41 11.92 19.72
CA MET A 126 -6.53 12.35 18.32
C MET A 126 -5.49 13.42 18.02
N LEU A 127 -4.84 13.31 16.89
CA LEU A 127 -3.93 14.31 16.34
C LEU A 127 -4.56 14.94 15.11
N TYR A 128 -5.11 16.15 15.27
CA TYR A 128 -5.69 16.90 14.17
C TYR A 128 -4.57 17.62 13.40
N ASP A 129 -3.94 16.91 12.49
CA ASP A 129 -2.80 17.35 11.68
C ASP A 129 -3.21 18.14 10.42
N TYR A 130 -4.42 18.70 10.45
CA TYR A 130 -4.98 19.58 9.43
C TYR A 130 -5.41 20.92 10.04
N TYR A 131 -5.60 21.93 9.21
CA TYR A 131 -5.98 23.27 9.65
C TYR A 131 -6.91 23.95 8.64
N GLY A 132 -7.60 25.02 9.10
CA GLY A 132 -8.47 25.82 8.23
C GLY A 132 -9.84 25.18 7.94
N PHE A 133 -10.20 24.12 8.67
CA PHE A 133 -11.50 23.48 8.59
C PHE A 133 -12.49 24.00 9.65
N PRO A 134 -13.79 23.79 9.49
CA PRO A 134 -14.79 24.18 10.49
C PRO A 134 -14.53 23.56 11.87
N PRO A 135 -15.00 24.20 12.98
CA PRO A 135 -14.71 23.76 14.34
C PRO A 135 -15.09 22.31 14.66
N GLU A 136 -16.16 21.78 14.05
CA GLU A 136 -16.60 20.39 14.19
C GLU A 136 -15.57 19.38 13.68
N SER A 137 -14.69 19.78 12.77
CA SER A 137 -13.59 18.94 12.27
C SER A 137 -12.61 18.54 13.37
N TYR A 138 -12.47 19.35 14.41
CA TYR A 138 -11.58 19.13 15.55
C TYR A 138 -12.28 18.43 16.73
N GLN A 139 -13.48 17.90 16.49
CA GLN A 139 -14.28 17.13 17.45
C GLN A 139 -14.46 15.67 17.02
N ILE A 140 -13.94 15.29 15.87
CA ILE A 140 -14.03 13.92 15.38
C ILE A 140 -13.15 13.04 16.25
N THR A 141 -13.73 12.01 16.86
CA THR A 141 -13.01 11.07 17.72
C THR A 141 -13.12 9.65 17.19
N TRP A 142 -12.04 8.88 17.39
CA TRP A 142 -11.96 7.44 17.17
C TRP A 142 -11.09 6.86 18.29
N PRO A 143 -11.67 6.58 19.48
CA PRO A 143 -10.93 6.30 20.71
C PRO A 143 -10.49 4.82 20.79
N ALA A 144 -9.92 4.27 19.72
CA ALA A 144 -9.39 2.92 19.76
C ALA A 144 -8.23 2.83 20.77
N PRO A 145 -8.11 1.72 21.52
CA PRO A 145 -6.96 1.52 22.38
C PRO A 145 -5.69 1.35 21.56
N GLY A 146 -4.55 1.78 22.11
CA GLY A 146 -3.24 1.39 21.60
C GLY A 146 -2.86 -0.02 22.08
N ASP A 147 -1.79 -0.56 21.49
CA ASP A 147 -1.22 -1.86 21.88
C ASP A 147 0.30 -1.76 22.07
N PRO A 148 0.77 -1.46 23.29
CA PRO A 148 2.20 -1.40 23.60
C PRO A 148 2.92 -2.74 23.35
N THR A 149 2.23 -3.87 23.47
CA THR A 149 2.80 -5.20 23.20
C THR A 149 3.08 -5.37 21.70
N LEU A 150 2.12 -5.02 20.86
CA LEU A 150 2.32 -4.99 19.41
C LEU A 150 3.41 -3.99 19.01
N ALA A 151 3.45 -2.80 19.64
CA ALA A 151 4.49 -1.81 19.37
C ALA A 151 5.89 -2.37 19.67
N ALA A 152 6.08 -3.05 20.79
CA ALA A 152 7.33 -3.73 21.14
C ALA A 152 7.66 -4.85 20.13
N ARG A 153 6.65 -5.61 19.68
CA ARG A 153 6.82 -6.67 18.69
C ARG A 153 7.26 -6.11 17.33
N VAL A 154 6.67 -5.00 16.86
CA VAL A 154 7.10 -4.31 15.63
C VAL A 154 8.57 -3.92 15.72
N ARG A 155 9.01 -3.31 16.81
CA ARG A 155 10.42 -2.91 17.01
C ARG A 155 11.35 -4.12 17.04
N GLN A 156 10.94 -5.22 17.68
CA GLN A 156 11.71 -6.46 17.68
C GLN A 156 11.94 -7.00 16.25
N LEU A 157 10.89 -6.98 15.43
CA LEU A 157 10.98 -7.46 14.04
C LEU A 157 11.85 -6.56 13.18
N LEU A 158 11.74 -5.25 13.33
CA LEU A 158 12.61 -4.28 12.64
C LEU A 158 14.08 -4.49 13.04
N GLY A 159 14.37 -4.61 14.34
CA GLY A 159 15.72 -4.87 14.86
C GLY A 159 16.30 -6.20 14.37
N ALA A 160 15.49 -7.26 14.29
CA ALA A 160 15.90 -8.56 13.74
C ALA A 160 16.27 -8.48 12.25
N ALA A 161 15.70 -7.51 11.52
CA ALA A 161 16.03 -7.22 10.12
C ALA A 161 17.18 -6.20 9.97
N GLY A 162 17.82 -5.76 11.05
CA GLY A 162 18.88 -4.76 11.03
C GLY A 162 18.37 -3.34 10.76
N ILE A 163 17.10 -3.07 11.00
CA ILE A 163 16.48 -1.75 10.82
C ILE A 163 16.36 -1.09 12.19
N ASP A 164 17.09 0.01 12.39
CA ASP A 164 16.95 0.82 13.58
C ASP A 164 15.54 1.40 13.70
N SER A 165 15.01 1.46 14.92
CA SER A 165 13.66 1.97 15.17
C SER A 165 13.59 2.73 16.50
N ALA A 166 12.66 3.70 16.57
CA ALA A 166 12.35 4.45 17.78
C ALA A 166 10.90 4.21 18.23
N GLU A 167 10.54 4.82 19.36
CA GLU A 167 9.17 4.79 19.90
C GLU A 167 8.71 6.19 20.27
N ASP A 168 7.40 6.43 20.17
CA ASP A 168 6.76 7.64 20.63
C ASP A 168 5.53 7.30 21.49
N ALA A 169 5.62 7.60 22.79
CA ALA A 169 4.55 7.37 23.75
C ALA A 169 3.51 8.51 23.80
N LYS A 170 3.74 9.59 23.06
CA LYS A 170 2.88 10.79 23.05
C LYS A 170 2.11 10.95 21.74
N ARG A 171 2.58 10.31 20.67
CA ARG A 171 1.93 10.37 19.35
C ARG A 171 0.48 9.94 19.46
N GLY A 172 -0.42 10.73 18.86
CA GLY A 172 -1.81 10.38 18.66
C GLY A 172 -2.09 9.86 17.26
N PHE A 173 -3.33 9.43 17.00
CA PHE A 173 -3.79 9.06 15.67
C PHE A 173 -3.96 10.31 14.80
N ASP A 174 -3.21 10.42 13.72
CA ASP A 174 -3.40 11.44 12.69
C ASP A 174 -4.62 11.13 11.79
N HIS A 175 -5.02 12.09 10.94
CA HIS A 175 -6.22 11.90 10.12
C HIS A 175 -6.07 10.79 9.07
N GLY A 176 -4.86 10.51 8.62
CA GLY A 176 -4.60 9.35 7.78
C GLY A 176 -4.92 8.02 8.47
N THR A 177 -4.92 8.01 9.80
CA THR A 177 -5.28 6.85 10.62
C THR A 177 -6.74 6.91 11.06
N PHE A 178 -7.15 7.94 11.81
CA PHE A 178 -8.47 7.91 12.45
C PHE A 178 -9.62 8.09 11.46
N VAL A 179 -9.44 8.81 10.35
CA VAL A 179 -10.53 9.04 9.37
C VAL A 179 -10.95 7.73 8.66
N PRO A 180 -10.07 7.00 7.98
CA PRO A 180 -10.46 5.77 7.30
C PRO A 180 -10.86 4.67 8.30
N LEU A 181 -10.19 4.59 9.45
CA LEU A 181 -10.51 3.54 10.42
C LEU A 181 -11.79 3.79 11.21
N LYS A 182 -12.19 5.04 11.43
CA LYS A 182 -13.53 5.36 11.96
C LYS A 182 -14.66 4.91 11.02
N LEU A 183 -14.41 4.84 9.72
CA LEU A 183 -15.37 4.28 8.76
C LEU A 183 -15.35 2.75 8.78
N ALA A 184 -14.16 2.13 8.82
CA ALA A 184 -14.00 0.69 8.78
C ALA A 184 -14.34 0.00 10.12
N TYR A 185 -13.95 0.61 11.24
CA TYR A 185 -14.10 0.10 12.61
C TYR A 185 -14.74 1.18 13.49
N PRO A 186 -16.03 1.50 13.29
CA PRO A 186 -16.69 2.63 13.96
C PRO A 186 -16.75 2.49 15.49
N ASP A 187 -16.80 1.26 16.00
CA ASP A 187 -16.88 0.97 17.43
C ASP A 187 -15.55 1.16 18.15
N ALA A 188 -14.44 1.33 17.41
CA ALA A 188 -13.10 1.57 17.93
C ALA A 188 -12.63 0.54 18.99
N ASP A 189 -13.06 -0.72 18.82
CA ASP A 189 -12.82 -1.82 19.77
C ASP A 189 -11.57 -2.67 19.42
N VAL A 190 -11.03 -2.52 18.20
CA VAL A 190 -9.81 -3.20 17.76
C VAL A 190 -8.60 -2.33 18.12
N PRO A 191 -7.62 -2.84 18.90
CA PRO A 191 -6.41 -2.09 19.20
C PRO A 191 -5.64 -1.67 17.96
N ALA A 192 -5.07 -0.46 17.98
CA ALA A 192 -4.34 0.08 16.84
C ALA A 192 -2.99 0.69 17.24
N VAL A 193 -1.99 0.42 16.41
CA VAL A 193 -0.64 0.99 16.50
C VAL A 193 -0.30 1.69 15.21
N GLN A 194 0.32 2.85 15.30
CA GLN A 194 0.79 3.60 14.14
C GLN A 194 2.30 3.47 13.99
N LEU A 195 2.77 3.31 12.75
CA LEU A 195 4.18 3.25 12.38
C LEU A 195 4.48 4.38 11.40
N SER A 196 5.55 5.13 11.64
CA SER A 196 5.97 6.22 10.77
C SER A 196 6.59 5.72 9.45
N LEU A 197 6.58 6.57 8.45
CA LEU A 197 7.52 6.53 7.34
C LEU A 197 8.91 6.93 7.84
N ARG A 198 9.93 6.55 7.07
CA ARG A 198 11.29 7.02 7.27
C ARG A 198 11.55 8.26 6.41
N ARG A 199 12.15 9.29 6.98
CA ARG A 199 12.66 10.45 6.23
C ARG A 199 13.60 10.00 5.12
N GLY A 200 13.68 10.80 4.06
CA GLY A 200 14.37 10.43 2.83
C GLY A 200 13.49 9.66 1.86
N LEU A 201 12.38 9.07 2.32
CA LEU A 201 11.29 8.51 1.51
C LEU A 201 11.78 7.53 0.42
N ASP A 202 12.83 6.75 0.73
CA ASP A 202 13.40 5.76 -0.17
C ASP A 202 12.46 4.56 -0.31
N PRO A 203 11.97 4.22 -1.52
CA PRO A 203 11.03 3.13 -1.73
C PRO A 203 11.57 1.75 -1.33
N GLU A 204 12.87 1.48 -1.58
CA GLU A 204 13.49 0.19 -1.27
C GLU A 204 13.55 -0.03 0.25
N GLN A 205 13.86 1.02 1.02
CA GLN A 205 13.85 0.95 2.48
C GLN A 205 12.43 0.72 3.02
N HIS A 206 11.40 1.32 2.42
CA HIS A 206 10.01 1.09 2.83
C HIS A 206 9.52 -0.32 2.47
N LEU A 207 9.95 -0.88 1.33
CA LEU A 207 9.74 -2.30 1.03
C LEU A 207 10.44 -3.20 2.07
N ALA A 208 11.66 -2.85 2.49
CA ALA A 208 12.39 -3.61 3.53
C ALA A 208 11.69 -3.55 4.89
N ILE A 209 11.17 -2.39 5.30
CA ILE A 209 10.32 -2.25 6.50
C ILE A 209 9.12 -3.18 6.41
N GLY A 210 8.42 -3.18 5.26
CA GLY A 210 7.29 -4.09 5.01
C GLY A 210 7.66 -5.56 5.15
N ARG A 211 8.77 -5.98 4.55
CA ARG A 211 9.28 -7.36 4.67
C ARG A 211 9.58 -7.74 6.12
N ALA A 212 10.16 -6.81 6.88
CA ALA A 212 10.49 -7.05 8.30
C ALA A 212 9.24 -7.30 9.16
N ILE A 213 8.15 -6.56 8.93
CA ILE A 213 6.91 -6.68 9.72
C ILE A 213 5.93 -7.74 9.17
N ALA A 214 6.24 -8.39 8.05
CA ALA A 214 5.38 -9.40 7.43
C ALA A 214 4.94 -10.56 8.38
N PRO A 215 5.76 -11.03 9.36
CA PRO A 215 5.34 -12.07 10.31
C PRO A 215 4.11 -11.70 11.15
N LEU A 216 3.84 -10.43 11.38
CA LEU A 216 2.66 -9.97 12.12
C LEU A 216 1.34 -10.44 11.51
N ARG A 217 1.31 -10.67 10.20
CA ARG A 217 0.15 -11.21 9.49
C ARG A 217 -0.25 -12.60 10.00
N ASP A 218 0.73 -13.43 10.33
CA ASP A 218 0.52 -14.77 10.90
C ASP A 218 0.15 -14.70 12.39
N GLU A 219 0.44 -13.57 13.04
CA GLU A 219 0.12 -13.29 14.43
C GLU A 219 -1.31 -12.70 14.61
N GLY A 220 -2.02 -12.45 13.49
CA GLY A 220 -3.38 -11.94 13.48
C GLY A 220 -3.47 -10.41 13.42
N VAL A 221 -2.39 -9.72 13.03
CA VAL A 221 -2.37 -8.27 12.84
C VAL A 221 -2.73 -7.91 11.40
N PHE A 222 -3.73 -7.03 11.24
CA PHE A 222 -4.10 -6.47 9.95
C PHE A 222 -3.26 -5.22 9.67
N ILE A 223 -2.43 -5.28 8.63
CA ILE A 223 -1.52 -4.18 8.28
C ILE A 223 -2.17 -3.30 7.22
N VAL A 224 -2.29 -2.02 7.51
CA VAL A 224 -2.96 -1.02 6.69
C VAL A 224 -1.98 0.10 6.32
N GLY A 225 -1.73 0.28 5.03
CA GLY A 225 -1.02 1.44 4.50
C GLY A 225 -2.02 2.53 4.13
N SER A 226 -1.98 3.63 4.83
CA SER A 226 -2.87 4.78 4.62
C SER A 226 -2.14 5.89 3.89
N GLY A 227 -2.57 6.16 2.68
CA GLY A 227 -1.99 7.19 1.80
C GLY A 227 -2.96 7.60 0.72
N MET A 228 -2.45 7.93 -0.46
CA MET A 228 -3.24 8.28 -1.65
C MET A 228 -2.46 7.88 -2.90
N SER A 229 -3.10 7.25 -3.89
CA SER A 229 -2.45 6.94 -5.19
C SER A 229 -2.27 8.16 -6.10
N PHE A 230 -2.82 9.29 -5.72
CA PHE A 230 -2.57 10.62 -6.27
C PHE A 230 -2.55 11.62 -5.11
N HIS A 231 -1.47 12.41 -4.97
CA HIS A 231 -1.36 13.43 -3.93
C HIS A 231 -0.62 14.67 -4.43
N ASN A 232 -1.30 15.45 -5.25
CA ASN A 232 -0.88 16.80 -5.63
C ASN A 232 -1.97 17.79 -5.22
N LEU A 233 -1.81 18.40 -4.04
CA LEU A 233 -2.80 19.31 -3.44
C LEU A 233 -3.17 20.48 -4.35
N ARG A 234 -2.27 20.90 -5.26
CA ARG A 234 -2.51 22.02 -6.20
C ARG A 234 -3.36 21.59 -7.39
N ALA A 235 -3.52 20.29 -7.61
CA ALA A 235 -4.20 19.76 -8.77
C ALA A 235 -5.57 19.15 -8.45
N PHE A 236 -5.93 18.98 -7.18
CA PHE A 236 -7.28 18.56 -6.81
C PHE A 236 -8.31 19.55 -7.33
N ARG A 237 -9.42 19.04 -7.89
CA ARG A 237 -10.50 19.80 -8.55
C ARG A 237 -10.09 20.48 -9.87
N ASP A 238 -8.84 20.34 -10.33
CA ASP A 238 -8.45 20.77 -11.66
C ASP A 238 -8.85 19.70 -12.69
N PRO A 239 -9.73 19.98 -13.67
CA PRO A 239 -10.13 18.99 -14.66
C PRO A 239 -8.95 18.37 -15.44
N ARG A 240 -7.83 19.09 -15.54
CA ARG A 240 -6.61 18.61 -16.21
C ARG A 240 -5.89 17.51 -15.41
N ALA A 241 -6.13 17.41 -14.11
CA ALA A 241 -5.50 16.40 -13.26
C ALA A 241 -6.09 15.01 -13.49
N ARG A 242 -7.34 14.91 -13.94
CA ARG A 242 -8.00 13.62 -14.14
C ARG A 242 -7.26 12.73 -15.15
N PRO A 243 -7.01 13.13 -16.41
CA PRO A 243 -6.26 12.28 -17.34
C PRO A 243 -4.83 11.97 -16.83
N ILE A 244 -4.16 12.91 -16.16
CA ILE A 244 -2.85 12.71 -15.57
C ILE A 244 -2.91 11.58 -14.51
N SER A 245 -3.90 11.64 -13.63
CA SER A 245 -4.10 10.62 -12.59
C SER A 245 -4.50 9.25 -13.17
N GLU A 246 -5.26 9.22 -14.27
CA GLU A 246 -5.66 7.99 -14.95
C GLU A 246 -4.46 7.27 -15.60
N GLU A 247 -3.51 7.99 -16.19
CA GLU A 247 -2.29 7.40 -16.75
C GLU A 247 -1.38 6.80 -15.67
N PHE A 248 -1.17 7.52 -14.58
CA PHE A 248 -0.37 7.02 -13.45
C PHE A 248 -1.06 5.83 -12.76
N ASP A 249 -2.37 5.91 -12.55
CA ASP A 249 -3.17 4.85 -11.94
C ASP A 249 -3.14 3.56 -12.78
N ALA A 250 -3.22 3.65 -14.11
CA ALA A 250 -3.10 2.50 -15.00
C ALA A 250 -1.76 1.78 -14.79
N TRP A 251 -0.66 2.52 -14.78
CA TRP A 251 0.67 1.98 -14.49
C TRP A 251 0.76 1.35 -13.10
N LEU A 252 0.19 2.03 -12.07
CA LEU A 252 0.25 1.56 -10.69
C LEU A 252 -0.55 0.26 -10.51
N ARG A 253 -1.72 0.16 -11.14
CA ARG A 253 -2.56 -1.04 -11.13
C ARG A 253 -1.86 -2.23 -11.80
N GLU A 254 -1.23 -2.03 -12.96
CA GLU A 254 -0.41 -3.05 -13.59
C GLU A 254 0.74 -3.49 -12.69
N SER A 255 1.39 -2.53 -12.00
CA SER A 255 2.53 -2.82 -11.11
C SER A 255 2.11 -3.64 -9.90
N ALA A 256 1.02 -3.27 -9.23
CA ALA A 256 0.58 -3.89 -7.98
C ALA A 256 0.20 -5.38 -8.14
N VAL A 257 -0.30 -5.80 -9.30
CA VAL A 257 -0.72 -7.18 -9.56
C VAL A 257 0.41 -8.11 -10.03
N LEU A 258 1.61 -7.58 -10.25
CA LEU A 258 2.77 -8.37 -10.66
C LEU A 258 3.22 -9.34 -9.56
N PRO A 259 3.97 -10.41 -9.91
CA PRO A 259 4.73 -11.19 -8.94
C PRO A 259 5.71 -10.31 -8.16
N GLN A 260 6.08 -10.73 -6.95
CA GLN A 260 6.87 -9.94 -5.98
C GLN A 260 8.08 -9.23 -6.61
N GLY A 261 9.00 -9.93 -7.26
CA GLY A 261 10.23 -9.31 -7.79
C GLY A 261 9.96 -8.19 -8.81
N PRO A 262 9.21 -8.46 -9.91
CA PRO A 262 8.82 -7.42 -10.86
C PRO A 262 8.00 -6.29 -10.24
N ARG A 263 7.10 -6.58 -9.29
CA ARG A 263 6.33 -5.57 -8.56
C ARG A 263 7.25 -4.65 -7.78
N ASP A 264 8.10 -5.23 -6.94
CA ASP A 264 9.02 -4.48 -6.07
C ASP A 264 9.95 -3.61 -6.92
N GLY A 265 10.50 -4.14 -8.03
CA GLY A 265 11.33 -3.36 -8.95
C GLY A 265 10.59 -2.16 -9.56
N ARG A 266 9.35 -2.34 -10.04
CA ARG A 266 8.55 -1.21 -10.57
C ARG A 266 8.23 -0.20 -9.48
N LEU A 267 7.92 -0.63 -8.27
CA LEU A 267 7.63 0.27 -7.15
C LEU A 267 8.87 1.04 -6.67
N ILE A 268 10.07 0.45 -6.73
CA ILE A 268 11.33 1.17 -6.47
C ILE A 268 11.53 2.27 -7.51
N ASP A 269 11.31 1.95 -8.78
CA ASP A 269 11.47 2.87 -9.91
C ASP A 269 10.19 3.67 -10.23
N TRP A 270 9.29 3.85 -9.29
CA TRP A 270 7.98 4.50 -9.49
C TRP A 270 8.06 5.86 -10.20
N GLN A 271 9.17 6.57 -10.03
CA GLN A 271 9.40 7.88 -10.65
C GLN A 271 9.50 7.81 -12.20
N LEU A 272 9.75 6.62 -12.75
CA LEU A 272 9.78 6.36 -14.21
C LEU A 272 8.37 6.13 -14.78
N ALA A 273 7.35 6.03 -13.93
CA ALA A 273 5.98 5.88 -14.38
C ALA A 273 5.47 7.13 -15.12
N PRO A 274 4.52 6.97 -16.05
CA PRO A 274 3.85 8.11 -16.67
C PRO A 274 3.27 9.04 -15.62
N GLN A 275 3.49 10.35 -15.78
CA GLN A 275 2.95 11.41 -14.91
C GLN A 275 3.34 11.33 -13.41
N ALA A 276 4.30 10.48 -13.04
CA ALA A 276 4.64 10.18 -11.64
C ALA A 276 4.78 11.43 -10.76
N ARG A 277 5.62 12.38 -11.18
CA ARG A 277 5.88 13.61 -10.40
C ARG A 277 4.78 14.66 -10.51
N LEU A 278 3.88 14.55 -11.47
CA LEU A 278 2.66 15.37 -11.52
C LEU A 278 1.61 14.83 -10.54
N CYS A 279 1.55 13.51 -10.34
CA CYS A 279 0.68 12.87 -9.35
C CYS A 279 1.24 13.01 -7.93
N HIS A 280 2.55 12.83 -7.80
CA HIS A 280 3.28 12.90 -6.53
C HIS A 280 4.47 13.86 -6.65
N PRO A 281 4.28 15.18 -6.46
CA PRO A 281 5.40 16.13 -6.34
C PRO A 281 6.36 15.71 -5.23
N ARG A 282 5.83 15.09 -4.19
CA ARG A 282 6.50 14.38 -3.11
C ARG A 282 5.80 13.04 -2.87
N GLU A 283 6.55 12.01 -2.48
CA GLU A 283 6.13 10.61 -2.47
C GLU A 283 5.49 10.09 -1.18
N GLU A 284 5.40 10.86 -0.13
CA GLU A 284 4.96 10.41 1.21
C GLU A 284 3.62 9.65 1.19
N HIS A 285 2.67 10.08 0.35
CA HIS A 285 1.37 9.41 0.25
C HIS A 285 1.40 8.12 -0.59
N LEU A 286 2.47 7.90 -1.35
CA LEU A 286 2.67 6.66 -2.09
C LEU A 286 3.43 5.62 -1.27
N LEU A 287 4.32 6.04 -0.37
CA LEU A 287 5.24 5.16 0.38
C LEU A 287 4.55 4.12 1.26
N PRO A 288 3.36 4.36 1.86
CA PRO A 288 2.65 3.30 2.55
C PRO A 288 2.38 2.07 1.66
N LEU A 289 2.18 2.25 0.33
CA LEU A 289 2.06 1.13 -0.61
C LEU A 289 3.33 0.27 -0.66
N MET A 290 4.52 0.87 -0.61
CA MET A 290 5.79 0.14 -0.60
C MET A 290 5.90 -0.74 0.65
N VAL A 291 5.52 -0.21 1.82
CA VAL A 291 5.49 -1.02 3.06
C VAL A 291 4.49 -2.17 2.92
N ILE A 292 3.30 -1.92 2.39
CA ILE A 292 2.28 -2.95 2.16
C ILE A 292 2.76 -4.00 1.15
N ALA A 293 3.37 -3.60 0.05
CA ALA A 293 3.93 -4.51 -0.95
C ALA A 293 5.05 -5.38 -0.36
N GLY A 294 5.91 -4.80 0.50
CA GLY A 294 6.92 -5.55 1.24
C GLY A 294 6.31 -6.58 2.19
N ALA A 295 5.29 -6.19 2.98
CA ALA A 295 4.58 -7.08 3.90
C ALA A 295 3.76 -8.16 3.19
N ALA A 296 3.32 -7.90 1.96
CA ALA A 296 2.62 -8.87 1.11
C ALA A 296 3.52 -10.06 0.73
N GLY A 297 4.83 -9.80 0.52
CA GLY A 297 5.74 -10.85 0.05
C GLY A 297 5.31 -11.39 -1.30
N ALA A 298 5.11 -12.70 -1.40
CA ALA A 298 4.73 -13.39 -2.64
C ALA A 298 3.25 -13.21 -3.05
N ASP A 299 2.40 -12.69 -2.16
CA ASP A 299 0.99 -12.47 -2.47
C ASP A 299 0.84 -11.45 -3.60
N ARG A 300 0.00 -11.76 -4.57
CA ARG A 300 -0.32 -10.84 -5.66
C ARG A 300 -1.35 -9.81 -5.21
N GLY A 301 -1.20 -8.59 -5.68
CA GLY A 301 -2.16 -7.53 -5.43
C GLY A 301 -3.43 -7.71 -6.25
N THR A 302 -4.52 -7.24 -5.69
CA THR A 302 -5.79 -7.02 -6.35
C THR A 302 -6.23 -5.58 -6.14
N VAL A 303 -6.99 -5.04 -7.09
CA VAL A 303 -7.55 -3.69 -6.95
C VAL A 303 -8.79 -3.78 -6.07
N GLY A 304 -8.72 -3.26 -4.85
CA GLY A 304 -9.85 -3.22 -3.92
C GLY A 304 -10.82 -2.08 -4.20
N TYR A 305 -10.29 -0.94 -4.64
CA TYR A 305 -11.05 0.25 -5.05
C TYR A 305 -10.38 0.89 -6.25
N GLY A 306 -11.18 1.50 -7.10
CA GLY A 306 -10.66 2.26 -8.22
C GLY A 306 -11.77 3.11 -8.83
N SER A 307 -11.82 4.39 -8.47
CA SER A 307 -12.82 5.34 -8.97
C SER A 307 -12.27 6.76 -8.98
N VAL A 308 -13.03 7.68 -9.53
CA VAL A 308 -12.77 9.10 -9.42
C VAL A 308 -13.26 9.59 -8.06
N ALA A 309 -12.43 10.31 -7.34
CA ALA A 309 -12.77 11.04 -6.13
C ALA A 309 -11.98 12.35 -6.10
N MET A 310 -12.57 13.43 -5.64
CA MET A 310 -11.95 14.76 -5.63
C MET A 310 -11.46 15.24 -7.01
N GLY A 311 -12.10 14.74 -8.09
CA GLY A 311 -11.75 15.07 -9.48
C GLY A 311 -10.58 14.27 -10.07
N VAL A 312 -9.98 13.34 -9.33
CA VAL A 312 -8.82 12.53 -9.76
C VAL A 312 -9.09 11.03 -9.59
N ARG A 313 -8.39 10.20 -10.36
CA ARG A 313 -8.42 8.74 -10.23
C ARG A 313 -7.66 8.30 -8.99
N LEU A 314 -8.30 7.52 -8.13
CA LEU A 314 -7.70 6.91 -6.94
C LEU A 314 -7.92 5.40 -6.94
N SER A 315 -6.92 4.67 -6.45
CA SER A 315 -6.99 3.22 -6.28
C SER A 315 -6.49 2.77 -4.92
N SER A 316 -7.00 1.62 -4.49
CA SER A 316 -6.47 0.84 -3.37
C SER A 316 -6.05 -0.55 -3.83
N TYR A 317 -5.20 -1.19 -3.03
CA TYR A 317 -4.67 -2.51 -3.33
C TYR A 317 -4.74 -3.42 -2.10
N HIS A 318 -5.18 -4.67 -2.32
CA HIS A 318 -5.24 -5.72 -1.31
C HIS A 318 -4.30 -6.85 -1.71
N PHE A 319 -3.66 -7.49 -0.72
CA PHE A 319 -2.75 -8.61 -0.93
C PHE A 319 -3.03 -9.70 0.12
N GLY A 320 -3.22 -10.96 -0.32
CA GLY A 320 -3.46 -12.12 0.51
C GLY A 320 -4.90 -12.55 0.70
#